data_7d5575f0bfe0b916e9567deb9a20228d
#
_entry.id   7d5575f0bfe0b916e9567deb9a20228d
#
_cell.length_a   1.000
_cell.length_b   1.000
_cell.length_c   1.000
_cell.angle_alpha   90.00
_cell.angle_beta   90.00
_cell.angle_gamma   90.00
#
_symmetry.space_group_name_H-M   'P 1'
#
loop_
_entity.id
_entity.type
_entity.pdbx_description
1 polymer ?
#
loop_
_entity_poly.entity_id
_entity_poly.type
_entity_poly.pdbx_seq_one_letter_code
_entity_poly.pdbx_strand_id
1 'polypeptide(L)'
;LDKAWAKIEKPAPNTGSRELMGFILEAAGSSAHQQRASQIEGAFQSLEKMQDRDPHSKTFGNFCWYWHEQKPGDLNAVEFVTQQGALLKLRFADNLSPKALESLDRILTLAVEGIHRQKVNVDYTNIFLMKVWNLLALGEILKKPELAQEGASMQDQWIDFTSKNGITEYLSPTYYGVDLDSLALMAKDLSNPPVQDKAQRILRLFWNNVAANWFEPGGRLGGAHGRDYDYLTGHDALDRHLKDAGWIISKETKPQEVPTFDDATKWIPPDEIHQKALGGIPRFVFQKCGVTENNWASQYIGRHFSIGVAGTSNGPEDKPFALNLAGPAGPQTVMFNFFMDSRGDPYGNKKVPTGASGHMKSHHLVPLLRAVQSGSEVLLLASWPPEARPNFKKETQPVCLLSHLDIPFEAVAWTADKPLDVTQQPMSLPENTCFFRMGDVAIGVRFLLSLDTAGQPVSAQLVNDGTAWKAKRLTVTHSLGAPGEGRGIVAFAIRVQEGLDDSGFAAFRRSFLSSKTSAVNEGNVVRLSTDGLKGKLSLDVDLATGQILRSEGGDHSLQIAPMSVNGSEYSKGLLDGQSAVGF
;
A
#
# COMPACT_ATOMS: atom_id res chain seq x y z
N LEU A 1 -0.85 3.34 -30.75
CA LEU A 1 0.40 2.67 -31.15
C LEU A 1 1.40 3.64 -31.80
N ASP A 2 1.01 4.52 -32.78
CA ASP A 2 1.97 5.40 -33.48
C ASP A 2 2.66 6.38 -32.52
N LYS A 3 1.92 6.96 -31.57
CA LYS A 3 2.51 7.82 -30.52
C LYS A 3 3.44 7.04 -29.60
N ALA A 4 3.12 5.78 -29.31
CA ALA A 4 3.97 4.92 -28.49
C ALA A 4 5.25 4.56 -29.26
N TRP A 5 5.15 4.19 -30.53
CA TRP A 5 6.30 3.92 -31.39
C TRP A 5 7.23 5.13 -31.49
N ALA A 6 6.70 6.31 -31.73
CA ALA A 6 7.51 7.53 -31.85
C ALA A 6 8.37 7.83 -30.60
N LYS A 7 7.95 7.34 -29.43
CA LYS A 7 8.73 7.47 -28.18
C LYS A 7 9.86 6.47 -28.06
N ILE A 8 9.70 5.26 -28.60
CA ILE A 8 10.60 4.13 -28.40
C ILE A 8 11.43 3.78 -29.62
N GLU A 9 11.11 4.30 -30.82
CA GLU A 9 11.88 4.08 -32.05
C GLU A 9 13.35 4.46 -31.88
N LYS A 10 13.61 5.56 -31.19
CA LYS A 10 14.94 5.98 -30.73
C LYS A 10 14.89 6.08 -29.20
N PRO A 11 15.25 5.00 -28.49
CA PRO A 11 15.08 4.97 -27.05
C PRO A 11 15.78 6.14 -26.36
N ALA A 12 15.00 6.92 -25.59
CA ALA A 12 15.52 7.95 -24.70
C ALA A 12 16.14 7.31 -23.44
N PRO A 13 16.94 8.04 -22.67
CA PRO A 13 17.56 7.49 -21.44
C PRO A 13 16.58 6.82 -20.48
N ASN A 14 15.34 7.31 -20.42
CA ASN A 14 14.27 6.80 -19.54
C ASN A 14 13.29 5.82 -20.24
N THR A 15 13.57 5.39 -21.47
CA THR A 15 12.77 4.34 -22.13
C THR A 15 12.94 3.03 -21.36
N GLY A 16 11.82 2.44 -20.92
CA GLY A 16 11.81 1.25 -20.09
C GLY A 16 11.77 -0.06 -20.90
N SER A 17 12.44 -1.11 -20.40
CA SER A 17 12.34 -2.46 -20.98
C SER A 17 10.91 -3.02 -20.94
N ARG A 18 10.17 -2.76 -19.85
CA ARG A 18 8.75 -3.09 -19.72
C ARG A 18 7.90 -2.32 -20.76
N GLU A 19 8.22 -1.06 -21.03
CA GLU A 19 7.52 -0.24 -22.03
C GLU A 19 7.74 -0.80 -23.44
N LEU A 20 8.95 -1.23 -23.78
CA LEU A 20 9.27 -1.87 -25.05
C LEU A 20 8.49 -3.17 -25.25
N MET A 21 8.46 -4.06 -24.23
CA MET A 21 7.72 -5.31 -24.33
C MET A 21 6.21 -5.06 -24.38
N GLY A 22 5.70 -4.06 -23.65
CA GLY A 22 4.29 -3.65 -23.72
C GLY A 22 3.88 -3.18 -25.11
N PHE A 23 4.70 -2.35 -25.76
CA PHE A 23 4.47 -1.93 -27.13
C PHE A 23 4.43 -3.14 -28.09
N ILE A 24 5.37 -4.08 -27.95
CA ILE A 24 5.42 -5.29 -28.79
C ILE A 24 4.12 -6.10 -28.61
N LEU A 25 3.68 -6.31 -27.37
CA LEU A 25 2.46 -7.04 -27.05
C LEU A 25 1.23 -6.39 -27.70
N GLU A 26 1.06 -5.09 -27.52
CA GLU A 26 -0.06 -4.34 -28.10
C GLU A 26 -0.01 -4.32 -29.64
N ALA A 27 1.16 -4.12 -30.23
CA ALA A 27 1.33 -4.09 -31.67
C ALA A 27 1.04 -5.47 -32.31
N ALA A 28 1.50 -6.55 -31.70
CA ALA A 28 1.21 -7.91 -32.14
C ALA A 28 -0.26 -8.31 -31.97
N GLY A 29 -0.92 -7.83 -30.90
CA GLY A 29 -2.35 -8.06 -30.67
C GLY A 29 -3.27 -7.22 -31.56
N SER A 30 -2.76 -6.20 -32.24
CA SER A 30 -3.57 -5.32 -33.09
C SER A 30 -3.98 -5.96 -34.41
N SER A 31 -5.11 -5.54 -34.95
CA SER A 31 -5.54 -5.93 -36.29
C SER A 31 -4.55 -5.48 -37.40
N ALA A 32 -3.68 -4.51 -37.09
CA ALA A 32 -2.66 -3.97 -37.98
C ALA A 32 -1.26 -4.58 -37.73
N HIS A 33 -1.15 -5.74 -37.07
CA HIS A 33 0.14 -6.34 -36.68
C HIS A 33 1.10 -6.55 -37.89
N GLN A 34 0.59 -6.95 -39.04
CA GLN A 34 1.41 -7.16 -40.26
C GLN A 34 2.08 -5.85 -40.73
N GLN A 35 1.34 -4.74 -40.70
CA GLN A 35 1.86 -3.42 -41.09
C GLN A 35 2.87 -2.88 -40.07
N ARG A 36 2.86 -3.43 -38.86
CA ARG A 36 3.77 -3.06 -37.77
C ARG A 36 4.95 -4.00 -37.56
N ALA A 37 5.12 -4.98 -38.44
CA ALA A 37 6.18 -5.99 -38.30
C ALA A 37 7.58 -5.37 -38.12
N SER A 38 7.91 -4.32 -38.91
CA SER A 38 9.21 -3.63 -38.77
C SER A 38 9.35 -2.87 -37.44
N GLN A 39 8.27 -2.31 -36.91
CA GLN A 39 8.24 -1.64 -35.60
C GLN A 39 8.45 -2.66 -34.47
N ILE A 40 7.76 -3.80 -34.54
CA ILE A 40 7.90 -4.92 -33.59
C ILE A 40 9.36 -5.43 -33.59
N GLU A 41 9.95 -5.65 -34.77
CA GLU A 41 11.35 -6.08 -34.88
C GLU A 41 12.33 -5.04 -34.33
N GLY A 42 12.10 -3.75 -34.59
CA GLY A 42 12.92 -2.66 -34.06
C GLY A 42 12.85 -2.58 -32.52
N ALA A 43 11.64 -2.76 -31.96
CA ALA A 43 11.46 -2.78 -30.49
C ALA A 43 12.16 -3.99 -29.86
N PHE A 44 12.11 -5.20 -30.50
CA PHE A 44 12.87 -6.36 -30.03
C PHE A 44 14.37 -6.12 -30.07
N GLN A 45 14.91 -5.49 -31.12
CA GLN A 45 16.34 -5.17 -31.20
C GLN A 45 16.79 -4.26 -30.07
N SER A 46 15.95 -3.30 -29.69
CA SER A 46 16.20 -2.43 -28.53
C SER A 46 16.14 -3.21 -27.21
N LEU A 47 15.13 -4.05 -27.04
CA LEU A 47 14.95 -4.85 -25.82
C LEU A 47 16.08 -5.87 -25.64
N GLU A 48 16.55 -6.51 -26.69
CA GLU A 48 17.70 -7.43 -26.65
C GLU A 48 18.99 -6.77 -26.16
N LYS A 49 19.18 -5.47 -26.44
CA LYS A 49 20.33 -4.69 -25.93
C LYS A 49 20.20 -4.38 -24.44
N MET A 50 18.99 -4.38 -23.91
CA MET A 50 18.76 -4.15 -22.48
C MET A 50 18.85 -5.44 -21.65
N GLN A 51 18.90 -6.62 -22.27
CA GLN A 51 19.06 -7.88 -21.58
C GLN A 51 20.55 -8.21 -21.38
N ASP A 52 20.93 -8.52 -20.15
CA ASP A 52 22.29 -8.96 -19.84
C ASP A 52 22.57 -10.36 -20.43
N ARG A 53 23.49 -10.41 -21.36
CA ARG A 53 23.85 -11.63 -22.13
C ARG A 53 25.24 -12.16 -21.79
N ASP A 54 25.92 -11.57 -20.80
CA ASP A 54 27.19 -12.05 -20.32
C ASP A 54 27.00 -13.24 -19.34
N PRO A 55 27.37 -14.48 -19.73
CA PRO A 55 27.16 -15.65 -18.88
C PRO A 55 27.96 -15.61 -17.57
N HIS A 56 28.98 -14.74 -17.48
CA HIS A 56 29.78 -14.54 -16.27
C HIS A 56 29.20 -13.44 -15.37
N SER A 57 28.19 -12.70 -15.83
CA SER A 57 27.55 -11.67 -15.05
C SER A 57 26.65 -12.26 -13.95
N LYS A 58 26.61 -11.58 -12.80
CA LYS A 58 25.66 -11.91 -11.72
C LYS A 58 24.19 -11.67 -12.13
N THR A 59 23.97 -10.83 -13.14
CA THR A 59 22.65 -10.43 -13.64
C THR A 59 22.31 -11.08 -14.99
N PHE A 60 23.09 -12.12 -15.41
CA PHE A 60 22.86 -12.86 -16.65
C PHE A 60 21.39 -13.25 -16.83
N GLY A 61 20.80 -12.88 -17.95
CA GLY A 61 19.39 -13.09 -18.29
C GLY A 61 18.43 -12.02 -17.81
N ASN A 62 18.86 -11.11 -16.92
CA ASN A 62 18.05 -10.01 -16.43
C ASN A 62 18.06 -8.81 -17.41
N PHE A 63 17.22 -7.81 -17.13
CA PHE A 63 17.08 -6.60 -17.94
C PHE A 63 17.47 -5.36 -17.16
N CYS A 64 18.02 -4.37 -17.86
CA CYS A 64 18.01 -2.99 -17.41
C CYS A 64 16.55 -2.49 -17.34
N TRP A 65 16.20 -1.74 -16.30
CA TRP A 65 14.91 -1.07 -16.25
C TRP A 65 14.80 0.02 -17.32
N TYR A 66 15.88 0.81 -17.48
CA TYR A 66 15.91 1.93 -18.39
C TYR A 66 17.08 1.87 -19.35
N TRP A 67 16.92 2.47 -20.53
CA TRP A 67 17.89 2.48 -21.62
C TRP A 67 19.26 3.05 -21.23
N HIS A 68 19.31 4.01 -20.30
CA HIS A 68 20.58 4.62 -19.87
C HIS A 68 21.42 3.72 -18.95
N GLU A 69 20.86 2.67 -18.42
CA GLU A 69 21.57 1.76 -17.53
C GLU A 69 22.56 0.88 -18.32
N GLN A 70 23.76 0.73 -17.79
CA GLN A 70 24.79 -0.09 -18.43
C GLN A 70 24.69 -1.57 -18.03
N LYS A 71 24.09 -1.85 -16.86
CA LYS A 71 23.85 -3.20 -16.30
C LYS A 71 22.58 -3.17 -15.47
N PRO A 72 21.88 -4.32 -15.36
CA PRO A 72 20.73 -4.42 -14.46
C PRO A 72 21.12 -4.09 -13.02
N GLY A 73 20.47 -3.09 -12.43
CA GLY A 73 20.67 -2.68 -11.03
C GLY A 73 19.64 -3.29 -10.07
N ASP A 74 18.45 -3.52 -10.58
CA ASP A 74 17.33 -4.13 -9.86
C ASP A 74 16.95 -5.45 -10.54
N LEU A 75 17.01 -6.55 -9.80
CA LEU A 75 16.76 -7.88 -10.34
C LEU A 75 15.29 -8.15 -10.67
N ASN A 76 14.38 -7.30 -10.25
CA ASN A 76 12.94 -7.47 -10.53
C ASN A 76 12.57 -7.22 -12.00
N ALA A 77 13.41 -6.54 -12.77
CA ALA A 77 13.09 -6.18 -14.16
C ALA A 77 12.78 -7.41 -15.03
N VAL A 78 13.49 -8.53 -14.80
CA VAL A 78 13.24 -9.77 -15.56
C VAL A 78 11.82 -10.28 -15.38
N GLU A 79 11.25 -10.16 -14.18
CA GLU A 79 9.91 -10.66 -13.89
C GLU A 79 8.85 -9.87 -14.67
N PHE A 80 8.96 -8.55 -14.70
CA PHE A 80 7.99 -7.68 -15.40
C PHE A 80 8.07 -7.81 -16.93
N VAL A 81 9.26 -7.92 -17.48
CA VAL A 81 9.45 -8.08 -18.94
C VAL A 81 8.98 -9.46 -19.39
N THR A 82 9.34 -10.50 -18.63
CA THR A 82 8.95 -11.88 -18.94
C THR A 82 7.45 -12.08 -18.82
N GLN A 83 6.79 -11.44 -17.84
CA GLN A 83 5.35 -11.52 -17.67
C GLN A 83 4.59 -11.17 -18.97
N GLN A 84 4.96 -10.06 -19.58
CA GLN A 84 4.35 -9.62 -20.84
C GLN A 84 4.84 -10.43 -22.05
N GLY A 85 6.13 -10.82 -22.05
CA GLY A 85 6.71 -11.63 -23.12
C GLY A 85 6.12 -13.04 -23.19
N ALA A 86 5.86 -13.66 -22.05
CA ALA A 86 5.19 -14.95 -21.98
C ALA A 86 3.74 -14.86 -22.49
N LEU A 87 3.01 -13.83 -22.05
CA LEU A 87 1.66 -13.56 -22.57
C LEU A 87 1.65 -13.35 -24.09
N LEU A 88 2.59 -12.56 -24.61
CA LEU A 88 2.78 -12.34 -26.05
C LEU A 88 2.95 -13.68 -26.77
N LYS A 89 3.83 -14.55 -26.27
CA LYS A 89 4.10 -15.86 -26.90
C LYS A 89 2.88 -16.76 -26.87
N LEU A 90 2.13 -16.81 -25.77
CA LEU A 90 0.95 -17.65 -25.62
C LEU A 90 -0.22 -17.20 -26.51
N ARG A 91 -0.42 -15.89 -26.68
CA ARG A 91 -1.61 -15.38 -27.38
C ARG A 91 -1.37 -14.94 -28.81
N PHE A 92 -0.17 -14.43 -29.13
CA PHE A 92 0.07 -13.69 -30.38
C PHE A 92 1.32 -14.16 -31.12
N ALA A 93 1.83 -15.36 -30.85
CA ALA A 93 2.99 -15.90 -31.56
C ALA A 93 2.82 -15.93 -33.08
N ASP A 94 1.62 -16.30 -33.55
CA ASP A 94 1.28 -16.40 -34.97
C ASP A 94 1.20 -15.02 -35.69
N ASN A 95 1.11 -13.93 -34.95
CA ASN A 95 1.09 -12.57 -35.46
C ASN A 95 2.50 -11.97 -35.62
N LEU A 96 3.54 -12.69 -35.19
CA LEU A 96 4.93 -12.24 -35.25
C LEU A 96 5.58 -12.70 -36.58
N SER A 97 6.47 -11.86 -37.11
CA SER A 97 7.35 -12.31 -38.20
C SER A 97 8.31 -13.41 -37.67
N PRO A 98 8.85 -14.29 -38.53
CA PRO A 98 9.82 -15.30 -38.12
C PRO A 98 10.99 -14.72 -37.32
N LYS A 99 11.48 -13.54 -37.73
CA LYS A 99 12.58 -12.85 -37.04
C LYS A 99 12.17 -12.32 -35.65
N ALA A 100 10.96 -11.75 -35.53
CA ALA A 100 10.44 -11.29 -34.25
C ALA A 100 10.19 -12.47 -33.29
N LEU A 101 9.66 -13.58 -33.81
CA LEU A 101 9.45 -14.80 -33.04
C LEU A 101 10.76 -15.40 -32.53
N GLU A 102 11.80 -15.44 -33.37
CA GLU A 102 13.14 -15.89 -32.97
C GLU A 102 13.74 -14.99 -31.87
N SER A 103 13.56 -13.65 -31.96
CA SER A 103 14.00 -12.72 -30.94
C SER A 103 13.27 -12.96 -29.60
N LEU A 104 11.94 -13.16 -29.65
CA LEU A 104 11.15 -13.49 -28.46
C LEU A 104 11.62 -14.79 -27.80
N ASP A 105 11.86 -15.84 -28.59
CA ASP A 105 12.31 -17.13 -28.10
C ASP A 105 13.70 -17.04 -27.44
N ARG A 106 14.63 -16.27 -28.02
CA ARG A 106 15.94 -16.00 -27.40
C ARG A 106 15.81 -15.24 -26.08
N ILE A 107 14.99 -14.20 -26.05
CA ILE A 107 14.73 -13.39 -24.86
C ILE A 107 14.16 -14.24 -23.74
N LEU A 108 13.11 -15.01 -24.00
CA LEU A 108 12.42 -15.82 -23.00
C LEU A 108 13.29 -16.98 -22.51
N THR A 109 14.05 -17.61 -23.41
CA THR A 109 14.99 -18.68 -23.02
C THR A 109 16.06 -18.16 -22.07
N LEU A 110 16.61 -16.97 -22.35
CA LEU A 110 17.63 -16.36 -21.49
C LEU A 110 17.05 -15.81 -20.20
N ALA A 111 15.79 -15.34 -20.22
CA ALA A 111 15.11 -14.84 -19.03
C ALA A 111 14.97 -15.91 -17.92
N VAL A 112 14.92 -17.21 -18.26
CA VAL A 112 14.94 -18.32 -17.28
C VAL A 112 16.13 -18.20 -16.33
N GLU A 113 17.33 -17.88 -16.88
CA GLU A 113 18.53 -17.67 -16.08
C GLU A 113 18.40 -16.48 -15.12
N GLY A 114 17.85 -15.37 -15.61
CA GLY A 114 17.60 -14.18 -14.80
C GLY A 114 16.60 -14.47 -13.67
N ILE A 115 15.52 -15.17 -13.97
CA ILE A 115 14.47 -15.58 -13.00
C ILE A 115 15.07 -16.50 -11.92
N HIS A 116 15.92 -17.47 -12.28
CA HIS A 116 16.55 -18.34 -11.29
C HIS A 116 17.59 -17.63 -10.43
N ARG A 117 18.24 -16.58 -10.95
CA ARG A 117 19.20 -15.75 -10.20
C ARG A 117 18.50 -14.79 -9.24
N GLN A 118 17.28 -14.36 -9.56
CA GLN A 118 16.45 -13.57 -8.67
C GLN A 118 15.91 -14.45 -7.52
N LYS A 119 16.54 -14.31 -6.34
CA LYS A 119 16.07 -15.00 -5.13
C LYS A 119 14.96 -14.20 -4.48
N VAL A 120 13.76 -14.75 -4.49
CA VAL A 120 12.57 -14.11 -3.96
C VAL A 120 12.01 -14.96 -2.83
N ASN A 121 11.80 -14.35 -1.66
CA ASN A 121 11.13 -15.00 -0.54
C ASN A 121 9.62 -14.97 -0.75
N VAL A 122 8.91 -15.92 -0.16
CA VAL A 122 7.45 -16.07 -0.26
C VAL A 122 6.68 -14.87 0.29
N ASP A 123 7.28 -14.11 1.19
CA ASP A 123 6.72 -12.90 1.80
C ASP A 123 6.86 -11.65 0.91
N TYR A 124 7.60 -11.72 -0.19
CA TYR A 124 7.63 -10.66 -1.20
C TYR A 124 6.56 -10.93 -2.27
N THR A 125 5.29 -10.80 -1.89
CA THR A 125 4.11 -11.31 -2.60
C THR A 125 4.10 -10.98 -4.09
N ASN A 126 4.23 -9.72 -4.48
CA ASN A 126 4.07 -9.31 -5.88
C ASN A 126 5.13 -9.93 -6.81
N ILE A 127 6.39 -9.91 -6.44
CA ILE A 127 7.45 -10.51 -7.25
C ILE A 127 7.38 -12.03 -7.20
N PHE A 128 7.01 -12.60 -6.05
CA PHE A 128 6.86 -14.05 -5.91
C PHE A 128 5.73 -14.59 -6.81
N LEU A 129 4.56 -13.99 -6.81
CA LEU A 129 3.43 -14.40 -7.67
C LEU A 129 3.72 -14.16 -9.16
N MET A 130 4.44 -13.08 -9.49
CA MET A 130 4.89 -12.84 -10.87
C MET A 130 5.88 -13.91 -11.33
N LYS A 131 6.82 -14.31 -10.48
CA LYS A 131 7.74 -15.41 -10.74
C LYS A 131 7.00 -16.74 -10.91
N VAL A 132 5.98 -17.01 -10.10
CA VAL A 132 5.10 -18.19 -10.28
C VAL A 132 4.50 -18.21 -11.68
N TRP A 133 3.87 -17.10 -12.11
CA TRP A 133 3.34 -16.98 -13.48
C TRP A 133 4.41 -17.24 -14.53
N ASN A 134 5.57 -16.58 -14.42
CA ASN A 134 6.64 -16.67 -15.40
C ASN A 134 7.14 -18.11 -15.54
N LEU A 135 7.39 -18.81 -14.43
CA LEU A 135 7.88 -20.19 -14.47
C LEU A 135 6.84 -21.14 -15.07
N LEU A 136 5.58 -21.00 -14.70
CA LEU A 136 4.48 -21.80 -15.26
C LEU A 136 4.34 -21.59 -16.76
N ALA A 137 4.26 -20.34 -17.20
CA ALA A 137 4.13 -20.00 -18.61
C ALA A 137 5.35 -20.40 -19.44
N LEU A 138 6.57 -20.16 -18.95
CA LEU A 138 7.79 -20.59 -19.61
C LEU A 138 7.92 -22.12 -19.67
N GLY A 139 7.42 -22.83 -18.66
CA GLY A 139 7.36 -24.29 -18.67
C GLY A 139 6.53 -24.83 -19.84
N GLU A 140 5.37 -24.21 -20.12
CA GLU A 140 4.52 -24.55 -21.28
C GLU A 140 5.16 -24.10 -22.60
N ILE A 141 5.61 -22.84 -22.69
CA ILE A 141 6.19 -22.22 -23.92
C ILE A 141 7.44 -22.97 -24.39
N LEU A 142 8.36 -23.23 -23.46
CA LEU A 142 9.65 -23.85 -23.76
C LEU A 142 9.62 -25.38 -23.71
N LYS A 143 8.45 -25.96 -23.41
CA LYS A 143 8.25 -27.42 -23.21
C LYS A 143 9.22 -27.99 -22.16
N LYS A 144 9.39 -27.24 -21.05
CA LYS A 144 10.24 -27.58 -19.90
C LYS A 144 9.38 -27.86 -18.67
N PRO A 145 8.92 -29.10 -18.48
CA PRO A 145 8.02 -29.46 -17.39
C PRO A 145 8.61 -29.19 -15.99
N GLU A 146 9.92 -29.16 -15.85
CA GLU A 146 10.60 -28.83 -14.60
C GLU A 146 10.34 -27.38 -14.15
N LEU A 147 10.23 -26.42 -15.08
CA LEU A 147 9.87 -25.04 -14.76
C LEU A 147 8.41 -24.94 -14.31
N ALA A 148 7.51 -25.63 -15.01
CA ALA A 148 6.10 -25.66 -14.62
C ALA A 148 5.91 -26.30 -13.24
N GLN A 149 6.66 -27.35 -12.91
CA GLN A 149 6.62 -28.00 -11.60
C GLN A 149 7.18 -27.07 -10.50
N GLU A 150 8.28 -26.34 -10.78
CA GLU A 150 8.82 -25.34 -9.86
C GLU A 150 7.76 -24.24 -9.58
N GLY A 151 7.16 -23.67 -10.63
CA GLY A 151 6.11 -22.66 -10.48
C GLY A 151 4.90 -23.16 -9.69
N ALA A 152 4.42 -24.39 -9.94
CA ALA A 152 3.32 -25.00 -9.20
C ALA A 152 3.68 -25.20 -7.73
N SER A 153 4.89 -25.64 -7.43
CA SER A 153 5.39 -25.78 -6.05
C SER A 153 5.46 -24.43 -5.33
N MET A 154 5.91 -23.37 -6.02
CA MET A 154 5.92 -22.03 -5.46
C MET A 154 4.50 -21.50 -5.21
N GLN A 155 3.53 -21.80 -6.08
CA GLN A 155 2.12 -21.45 -5.84
C GLN A 155 1.60 -22.09 -4.55
N ASP A 156 1.91 -23.36 -4.31
CA ASP A 156 1.56 -24.07 -3.08
C ASP A 156 2.25 -23.46 -1.85
N GLN A 157 3.52 -23.11 -1.96
CA GLN A 157 4.26 -22.43 -0.88
C GLN A 157 3.61 -21.08 -0.50
N TRP A 158 3.14 -20.30 -1.48
CA TRP A 158 2.46 -19.04 -1.21
C TRP A 158 1.12 -19.25 -0.50
N ILE A 159 0.34 -20.24 -0.93
CA ILE A 159 -0.93 -20.62 -0.27
C ILE A 159 -0.69 -21.03 1.18
N ASP A 160 0.29 -21.90 1.40
CA ASP A 160 0.65 -22.38 2.74
C ASP A 160 1.13 -21.24 3.65
N PHE A 161 1.97 -20.35 3.13
CA PHE A 161 2.47 -19.19 3.87
C PHE A 161 1.33 -18.23 4.23
N THR A 162 0.51 -17.88 3.25
CA THR A 162 -0.56 -16.89 3.41
C THR A 162 -1.70 -17.39 4.29
N SER A 163 -1.99 -18.70 4.26
CA SER A 163 -2.96 -19.31 5.16
C SER A 163 -2.62 -19.21 6.65
N LYS A 164 -1.35 -18.90 6.97
CA LYS A 164 -0.85 -18.77 8.36
C LYS A 164 -0.52 -17.31 8.72
N ASN A 165 -0.02 -16.56 7.75
CA ASN A 165 0.62 -15.26 7.98
C ASN A 165 -0.12 -14.09 7.33
N GLY A 166 -1.22 -14.35 6.61
CA GLY A 166 -1.92 -13.32 5.84
C GLY A 166 -1.15 -12.85 4.60
N ILE A 167 -1.73 -11.89 3.88
CA ILE A 167 -1.08 -11.24 2.72
C ILE A 167 -0.08 -10.22 3.26
N THR A 168 1.19 -10.39 2.92
CA THR A 168 2.22 -9.37 3.18
C THR A 168 1.96 -8.10 2.36
N GLU A 169 2.59 -6.99 2.68
CA GLU A 169 2.31 -5.69 2.04
C GLU A 169 0.81 -5.32 2.14
N TYR A 170 0.31 -5.35 3.36
CA TYR A 170 -1.10 -5.22 3.71
C TYR A 170 -1.81 -4.09 2.95
N LEU A 171 -2.87 -4.45 2.21
CA LEU A 171 -3.77 -3.55 1.50
C LEU A 171 -3.04 -2.54 0.60
N SER A 172 -1.92 -2.94 -0.01
CA SER A 172 -1.20 -2.04 -0.91
C SER A 172 -2.03 -1.71 -2.15
N PRO A 173 -2.41 -0.44 -2.38
CA PRO A 173 -3.15 -0.06 -3.58
C PRO A 173 -2.33 -0.22 -4.86
N THR A 174 -0.99 -0.25 -4.76
CA THR A 174 -0.08 -0.53 -5.86
C THR A 174 0.03 -2.03 -6.11
N TYR A 175 0.45 -2.78 -5.09
CA TYR A 175 0.85 -4.17 -5.32
C TYR A 175 -0.31 -5.15 -5.41
N TYR A 176 -1.45 -4.89 -4.78
CA TYR A 176 -2.65 -5.70 -5.03
C TYR A 176 -3.06 -5.69 -6.51
N GLY A 177 -2.89 -4.55 -7.21
CA GLY A 177 -3.13 -4.52 -8.66
C GLY A 177 -2.15 -5.40 -9.44
N VAL A 178 -0.86 -5.39 -9.07
CA VAL A 178 0.18 -6.22 -9.71
C VAL A 178 -0.04 -7.72 -9.42
N ASP A 179 -0.46 -8.05 -8.19
CA ASP A 179 -0.80 -9.43 -7.81
C ASP A 179 -1.99 -9.95 -8.62
N LEU A 180 -3.04 -9.14 -8.73
CA LEU A 180 -4.22 -9.47 -9.51
C LEU A 180 -3.90 -9.68 -10.99
N ASP A 181 -2.94 -8.94 -11.57
CA ASP A 181 -2.46 -9.16 -12.93
C ASP A 181 -1.90 -10.57 -13.10
N SER A 182 -0.94 -10.94 -12.27
CA SER A 182 -0.28 -12.26 -12.34
C SER A 182 -1.27 -13.39 -12.13
N LEU A 183 -2.17 -13.25 -11.17
CA LEU A 183 -3.20 -14.24 -10.84
C LEU A 183 -4.23 -14.39 -11.95
N ALA A 184 -4.65 -13.28 -12.58
CA ALA A 184 -5.58 -13.33 -13.71
C ALA A 184 -4.99 -14.06 -14.92
N LEU A 185 -3.71 -13.83 -15.21
CA LEU A 185 -2.99 -14.56 -16.26
C LEU A 185 -2.91 -16.05 -15.94
N MET A 186 -2.52 -16.44 -14.72
CA MET A 186 -2.50 -17.84 -14.31
C MET A 186 -3.86 -18.53 -14.43
N ALA A 187 -4.93 -17.81 -14.08
CA ALA A 187 -6.28 -18.34 -14.10
C ALA A 187 -6.85 -18.52 -15.52
N LYS A 188 -6.32 -17.82 -16.52
CA LYS A 188 -6.91 -17.74 -17.87
C LYS A 188 -6.03 -18.32 -18.96
N ASP A 189 -4.72 -18.15 -18.90
CA ASP A 189 -3.82 -18.36 -20.02
C ASP A 189 -2.98 -19.63 -19.93
N LEU A 190 -2.95 -20.31 -18.80
CA LEU A 190 -2.26 -21.58 -18.63
C LEU A 190 -3.17 -22.76 -19.01
N SER A 191 -2.55 -23.87 -19.42
CA SER A 191 -3.29 -25.07 -19.81
C SER A 191 -3.53 -26.07 -18.66
N ASN A 192 -2.94 -25.84 -17.47
CA ASN A 192 -3.00 -26.75 -16.31
C ASN A 192 -4.18 -26.43 -15.37
N PRO A 193 -5.28 -27.23 -15.35
CA PRO A 193 -6.48 -26.93 -14.57
C PRO A 193 -6.25 -26.82 -13.06
N PRO A 194 -5.47 -27.69 -12.39
CA PRO A 194 -5.12 -27.53 -10.98
C PRO A 194 -4.47 -26.20 -10.64
N VAL A 195 -3.58 -25.68 -11.49
CA VAL A 195 -2.91 -24.38 -11.31
C VAL A 195 -3.91 -23.24 -11.50
N GLN A 196 -4.76 -23.34 -12.52
CA GLN A 196 -5.82 -22.35 -12.78
C GLN A 196 -6.80 -22.27 -11.60
N ASP A 197 -7.23 -23.40 -11.05
CA ASP A 197 -8.15 -23.46 -9.91
C ASP A 197 -7.52 -22.79 -8.66
N LYS A 198 -6.25 -23.05 -8.37
CA LYS A 198 -5.54 -22.39 -7.28
C LYS A 198 -5.47 -20.87 -7.51
N ALA A 199 -5.16 -20.42 -8.73
CA ALA A 199 -5.14 -19.01 -9.07
C ALA A 199 -6.52 -18.34 -8.88
N GLN A 200 -7.60 -19.01 -9.27
CA GLN A 200 -8.97 -18.54 -9.02
C GLN A 200 -9.27 -18.40 -7.52
N ARG A 201 -8.82 -19.34 -6.69
CA ARG A 201 -8.99 -19.24 -5.23
C ARG A 201 -8.21 -18.08 -4.63
N ILE A 202 -6.98 -17.86 -5.09
CA ILE A 202 -6.16 -16.73 -4.64
C ILE A 202 -6.78 -15.39 -5.09
N LEU A 203 -7.28 -15.29 -6.33
CA LEU A 203 -8.02 -14.11 -6.81
C LEU A 203 -9.21 -13.80 -5.89
N ARG A 204 -9.99 -14.80 -5.54
CA ARG A 204 -11.12 -14.64 -4.60
C ARG A 204 -10.66 -14.18 -3.23
N LEU A 205 -9.51 -14.67 -2.73
CA LEU A 205 -8.93 -14.20 -1.47
C LEU A 205 -8.61 -12.71 -1.52
N PHE A 206 -7.89 -12.25 -2.55
CA PHE A 206 -7.57 -10.83 -2.71
C PHE A 206 -8.82 -9.96 -2.78
N TRP A 207 -9.81 -10.36 -3.59
CA TRP A 207 -11.04 -9.59 -3.72
C TRP A 207 -11.91 -9.60 -2.46
N ASN A 208 -11.94 -10.69 -1.70
CA ASN A 208 -12.59 -10.70 -0.38
C ASN A 208 -11.82 -9.81 0.62
N ASN A 209 -10.48 -9.77 0.55
CA ASN A 209 -9.70 -8.87 1.38
C ASN A 209 -9.94 -7.40 1.01
N VAL A 210 -10.02 -7.07 -0.28
CA VAL A 210 -10.46 -5.74 -0.75
C VAL A 210 -11.86 -5.43 -0.22
N ALA A 211 -12.82 -6.35 -0.38
CA ALA A 211 -14.21 -6.17 0.07
C ALA A 211 -14.32 -5.94 1.58
N ALA A 212 -13.57 -6.71 2.38
CA ALA A 212 -13.53 -6.55 3.84
C ALA A 212 -13.11 -5.14 4.25
N ASN A 213 -12.15 -4.57 3.51
CA ASN A 213 -11.55 -3.27 3.80
C ASN A 213 -12.13 -2.12 2.95
N TRP A 214 -13.19 -2.37 2.18
CA TRP A 214 -13.77 -1.38 1.29
C TRP A 214 -14.48 -0.27 2.07
N PHE A 215 -14.12 0.97 1.78
CA PHE A 215 -14.78 2.19 2.27
C PHE A 215 -15.52 2.84 1.10
N GLU A 216 -16.79 2.50 0.95
CA GLU A 216 -17.63 2.91 -0.18
C GLU A 216 -17.68 4.42 -0.39
N PRO A 217 -17.90 5.28 0.66
CA PRO A 217 -17.96 6.72 0.44
C PRO A 217 -16.66 7.31 -0.09
N GLY A 218 -15.56 6.64 0.13
CA GLY A 218 -14.25 7.03 -0.38
C GLY A 218 -13.91 6.43 -1.74
N GLY A 219 -14.65 5.41 -2.19
CA GLY A 219 -14.29 4.62 -3.36
C GLY A 219 -12.88 4.02 -3.24
N ARG A 220 -12.47 3.60 -2.03
CA ARG A 220 -11.11 3.18 -1.71
C ARG A 220 -11.05 2.17 -0.58
N LEU A 221 -9.85 1.61 -0.38
CA LEU A 221 -9.51 0.86 0.82
C LEU A 221 -9.54 1.78 2.04
N GLY A 222 -10.15 1.31 3.14
CA GLY A 222 -10.24 2.04 4.40
C GLY A 222 -9.05 1.80 5.30
N GLY A 223 -8.75 2.78 6.16
CA GLY A 223 -7.77 2.67 7.23
C GLY A 223 -6.31 2.51 6.78
N ALA A 224 -5.54 1.77 7.56
CA ALA A 224 -4.12 1.57 7.33
C ALA A 224 -3.83 0.68 6.12
N HIS A 225 -2.80 1.04 5.35
CA HIS A 225 -2.33 0.25 4.21
C HIS A 225 -0.85 0.48 3.92
N GLY A 226 -0.19 -0.53 3.32
CA GLY A 226 1.23 -0.50 2.99
C GLY A 226 1.50 -0.03 1.57
N ARG A 227 2.75 0.37 1.30
CA ARG A 227 3.29 0.61 -0.04
C ARG A 227 2.38 1.47 -0.94
N ASP A 228 1.91 2.59 -0.38
CA ASP A 228 1.13 3.60 -1.08
C ASP A 228 2.05 4.69 -1.61
N TYR A 229 2.50 4.53 -2.84
CA TYR A 229 3.37 5.51 -3.47
C TYR A 229 2.65 6.81 -3.81
N ASP A 230 1.36 6.77 -3.99
CA ASP A 230 0.54 7.97 -4.23
C ASP A 230 0.01 8.59 -2.93
N TYR A 231 0.79 8.48 -1.94
CA TYR A 231 0.74 8.92 -0.55
C TYR A 231 -0.57 9.57 -0.06
N LEU A 232 -1.16 10.49 -0.85
CA LEU A 232 -2.36 11.25 -0.47
C LEU A 232 -3.67 10.61 -0.94
N THR A 233 -3.64 9.90 -2.05
CA THR A 233 -4.86 9.42 -2.69
C THR A 233 -5.20 7.98 -2.29
N GLY A 234 -4.19 7.17 -1.99
CA GLY A 234 -4.38 5.77 -1.65
C GLY A 234 -4.88 4.94 -2.83
N HIS A 235 -4.63 5.41 -4.06
CA HIS A 235 -5.01 4.80 -5.32
C HIS A 235 -3.78 4.55 -6.17
N ASP A 236 -3.79 3.44 -6.92
CA ASP A 236 -2.72 3.12 -7.87
C ASP A 236 -3.19 1.99 -8.81
N ALA A 237 -2.35 0.96 -9.04
CA ALA A 237 -2.64 -0.13 -9.96
C ALA A 237 -3.95 -0.90 -9.63
N LEU A 238 -4.35 -0.96 -8.37
CA LEU A 238 -5.63 -1.56 -7.95
C LEU A 238 -6.84 -0.84 -8.56
N ASP A 239 -6.74 0.48 -8.81
CA ASP A 239 -7.84 1.28 -9.36
C ASP A 239 -8.35 0.77 -10.70
N ARG A 240 -7.46 0.26 -11.55
CA ARG A 240 -7.85 -0.32 -12.82
C ARG A 240 -8.77 -1.51 -12.62
N HIS A 241 -8.40 -2.43 -11.73
CA HIS A 241 -9.22 -3.60 -11.41
C HIS A 241 -10.57 -3.22 -10.78
N LEU A 242 -10.59 -2.20 -9.91
CA LEU A 242 -11.82 -1.68 -9.32
C LEU A 242 -12.75 -1.05 -10.37
N LYS A 243 -12.20 -0.32 -11.34
CA LYS A 243 -12.96 0.23 -12.49
C LYS A 243 -13.51 -0.88 -13.37
N ASP A 244 -12.69 -1.87 -13.70
CA ASP A 244 -13.09 -3.02 -14.51
C ASP A 244 -14.22 -3.83 -13.85
N ALA A 245 -14.20 -3.92 -12.52
CA ALA A 245 -15.23 -4.57 -11.71
C ALA A 245 -16.47 -3.68 -11.46
N GLY A 246 -16.44 -2.40 -11.85
CA GLY A 246 -17.54 -1.46 -11.63
C GLY A 246 -17.70 -0.96 -10.19
N TRP A 247 -16.67 -1.15 -9.33
CA TRP A 247 -16.71 -0.67 -7.95
C TRP A 247 -16.45 0.83 -7.84
N ILE A 248 -15.69 1.39 -8.78
CA ILE A 248 -15.50 2.84 -8.92
C ILE A 248 -15.88 3.29 -10.32
N ILE A 249 -16.51 4.46 -10.39
CA ILE A 249 -17.00 5.01 -11.65
C ILE A 249 -15.81 5.50 -12.49
N SER A 250 -15.66 4.94 -13.69
CA SER A 250 -14.73 5.48 -14.69
C SER A 250 -15.38 6.67 -15.41
N LYS A 251 -14.69 7.81 -15.48
CA LYS A 251 -15.02 8.83 -16.45
C LYS A 251 -14.61 8.28 -17.83
N GLU A 252 -15.59 7.93 -18.64
CA GLU A 252 -15.51 7.44 -20.02
C GLU A 252 -14.16 6.85 -20.47
N THR A 253 -14.08 5.54 -20.57
CA THR A 253 -13.06 4.89 -21.38
C THR A 253 -13.56 4.83 -22.81
N LYS A 254 -12.86 5.48 -23.75
CA LYS A 254 -13.06 5.22 -25.17
C LYS A 254 -12.81 3.74 -25.43
N PRO A 255 -13.61 3.07 -26.28
CA PRO A 255 -13.32 1.70 -26.66
C PRO A 255 -11.87 1.60 -27.14
N GLN A 256 -11.12 0.69 -26.55
CA GLN A 256 -9.72 0.48 -26.90
C GLN A 256 -9.69 -0.38 -28.15
N GLU A 257 -9.11 0.14 -29.23
CA GLU A 257 -9.06 -0.54 -30.54
C GLU A 257 -8.03 -1.68 -30.59
N VAL A 258 -7.17 -1.77 -29.56
CA VAL A 258 -6.05 -2.70 -29.49
C VAL A 258 -6.08 -3.45 -28.17
N PRO A 259 -5.99 -4.80 -28.17
CA PRO A 259 -5.86 -5.57 -26.92
C PRO A 259 -4.59 -5.15 -26.16
N THR A 260 -4.75 -4.89 -24.90
CA THR A 260 -3.65 -4.48 -24.03
C THR A 260 -3.34 -5.54 -22.97
N PHE A 261 -2.25 -5.33 -22.24
CA PHE A 261 -1.95 -6.11 -21.05
C PHE A 261 -3.09 -6.00 -20.02
N ASP A 262 -3.68 -4.81 -19.88
CA ASP A 262 -4.80 -4.57 -18.98
C ASP A 262 -6.05 -5.39 -19.34
N ASP A 263 -6.38 -5.52 -20.64
CA ASP A 263 -7.47 -6.38 -21.08
C ASP A 263 -7.20 -7.86 -20.81
N ALA A 264 -5.96 -8.29 -20.97
CA ALA A 264 -5.56 -9.66 -20.69
C ALA A 264 -5.70 -10.01 -19.20
N THR A 265 -5.37 -9.07 -18.33
CA THR A 265 -5.38 -9.26 -16.88
C THR A 265 -6.72 -8.89 -16.22
N LYS A 266 -7.71 -8.48 -16.99
CA LYS A 266 -9.05 -8.20 -16.49
C LYS A 266 -9.69 -9.46 -15.91
N TRP A 267 -10.07 -9.41 -14.63
CA TRP A 267 -10.82 -10.45 -13.94
C TRP A 267 -11.92 -9.80 -13.09
N ILE A 268 -13.15 -10.26 -13.25
CA ILE A 268 -14.31 -9.68 -12.56
C ILE A 268 -14.67 -10.58 -11.39
N PRO A 269 -14.67 -10.06 -10.16
CA PRO A 269 -15.11 -10.84 -9.00
C PRO A 269 -16.61 -11.14 -9.09
N PRO A 270 -17.07 -12.26 -8.50
CA PRO A 270 -18.49 -12.53 -8.32
C PRO A 270 -19.21 -11.39 -7.60
N ASP A 271 -20.46 -11.08 -8.00
CA ASP A 271 -21.27 -9.98 -7.45
C ASP A 271 -21.45 -10.10 -5.94
N GLU A 272 -21.50 -11.32 -5.40
CA GLU A 272 -21.61 -11.57 -3.96
C GLU A 272 -20.46 -10.93 -3.17
N ILE A 273 -19.26 -10.85 -3.74
CA ILE A 273 -18.12 -10.19 -3.09
C ILE A 273 -18.35 -8.67 -3.02
N HIS A 274 -18.90 -8.08 -4.07
CA HIS A 274 -19.26 -6.66 -4.06
C HIS A 274 -20.38 -6.37 -3.05
N GLN A 275 -21.40 -7.22 -2.98
CA GLN A 275 -22.47 -7.07 -2.00
C GLN A 275 -21.94 -7.15 -0.55
N LYS A 276 -20.94 -7.99 -0.30
CA LYS A 276 -20.23 -8.03 1.00
C LYS A 276 -19.46 -6.73 1.28
N ALA A 277 -18.84 -6.14 0.27
CA ALA A 277 -18.15 -4.84 0.41
C ALA A 277 -19.10 -3.73 0.85
N LEU A 278 -20.33 -3.72 0.33
CA LEU A 278 -21.35 -2.72 0.62
C LEU A 278 -22.13 -3.00 1.92
N GLY A 279 -22.17 -4.27 2.36
CA GLY A 279 -22.95 -4.70 3.52
C GLY A 279 -22.16 -4.81 4.83
N GLY A 280 -22.86 -5.20 5.91
CA GLY A 280 -22.25 -5.54 7.20
C GLY A 280 -21.51 -4.39 7.89
N ILE A 281 -21.95 -3.15 7.71
CA ILE A 281 -21.36 -1.96 8.32
C ILE A 281 -22.12 -1.60 9.60
N PRO A 282 -21.42 -1.24 10.72
CA PRO A 282 -19.98 -1.19 10.85
C PRO A 282 -19.35 -2.57 10.96
N ARG A 283 -18.10 -2.70 10.47
CA ARG A 283 -17.33 -3.93 10.61
C ARG A 283 -15.91 -3.66 11.09
N PHE A 284 -15.38 -4.60 11.84
CA PHE A 284 -13.99 -4.62 12.26
C PHE A 284 -13.24 -5.71 11.49
N VAL A 285 -12.16 -5.31 10.84
CA VAL A 285 -11.31 -6.19 10.04
C VAL A 285 -9.96 -6.32 10.73
N PHE A 286 -9.49 -7.55 10.85
CA PHE A 286 -8.14 -7.83 11.30
C PHE A 286 -7.43 -8.73 10.29
N GLN A 287 -6.17 -8.43 10.00
CA GLN A 287 -5.33 -9.28 9.17
C GLN A 287 -3.88 -9.29 9.66
N LYS A 288 -3.27 -10.47 9.59
CA LYS A 288 -1.82 -10.59 9.60
C LYS A 288 -1.25 -10.15 8.25
N CYS A 289 -0.02 -9.68 8.26
CA CYS A 289 0.71 -9.29 7.06
C CYS A 289 2.20 -9.69 7.15
N GLY A 290 2.47 -10.86 7.72
CA GLY A 290 3.81 -11.41 7.87
C GLY A 290 3.98 -12.28 9.11
N VAL A 291 5.22 -12.68 9.36
CA VAL A 291 5.58 -13.71 10.35
C VAL A 291 5.81 -13.17 11.77
N THR A 292 6.10 -11.88 11.92
CA THR A 292 6.38 -11.32 13.25
C THR A 292 5.08 -10.93 13.96
N GLU A 293 5.12 -10.86 15.27
CA GLU A 293 3.97 -10.48 16.10
C GLU A 293 3.41 -9.09 15.80
N ASN A 294 4.26 -8.19 15.24
CA ASN A 294 3.86 -6.83 14.88
C ASN A 294 3.40 -6.71 13.41
N ASN A 295 3.46 -7.78 12.62
CA ASN A 295 3.02 -7.76 11.21
C ASN A 295 1.51 -8.01 11.15
N TRP A 296 0.73 -6.97 11.46
CA TRP A 296 -0.71 -6.97 11.39
C TRP A 296 -1.27 -5.59 11.05
N ALA A 297 -2.49 -5.55 10.56
CA ALA A 297 -3.29 -4.36 10.39
C ALA A 297 -4.71 -4.62 10.87
N SER A 298 -5.34 -3.60 11.46
CA SER A 298 -6.75 -3.61 11.86
C SER A 298 -7.46 -2.40 11.30
N GLN A 299 -8.74 -2.58 10.92
CA GLN A 299 -9.57 -1.56 10.33
C GLN A 299 -10.96 -1.59 10.96
N TYR A 300 -11.51 -0.42 11.24
CA TYR A 300 -12.93 -0.24 11.50
C TYR A 300 -13.55 0.52 10.33
N ILE A 301 -14.48 -0.12 9.67
CA ILE A 301 -15.19 0.45 8.52
C ILE A 301 -16.59 0.85 8.98
N GLY A 302 -16.81 2.14 9.11
CA GLY A 302 -18.10 2.75 9.39
C GLY A 302 -18.81 3.20 8.11
N ARG A 303 -19.95 3.86 8.27
CA ARG A 303 -20.74 4.38 7.15
C ARG A 303 -20.13 5.64 6.55
N HIS A 304 -19.64 6.56 7.38
CA HIS A 304 -19.13 7.86 6.95
C HIS A 304 -17.63 8.04 7.26
N PHE A 305 -17.01 7.04 7.87
CA PHE A 305 -15.56 7.01 8.11
C PHE A 305 -15.02 5.59 8.15
N SER A 306 -13.72 5.47 7.93
CA SER A 306 -12.96 4.27 8.27
C SER A 306 -11.68 4.67 9.00
N ILE A 307 -11.31 3.94 10.04
CA ILE A 307 -10.08 4.17 10.80
C ILE A 307 -9.32 2.86 10.96
N GLY A 308 -8.01 2.90 10.80
CA GLY A 308 -7.18 1.72 10.98
C GLY A 308 -5.77 2.03 11.39
N VAL A 309 -5.14 1.00 11.95
CA VAL A 309 -3.73 1.01 12.35
C VAL A 309 -3.05 -0.27 11.91
N ALA A 310 -1.73 -0.18 11.71
CA ALA A 310 -0.85 -1.32 11.53
C ALA A 310 0.12 -1.44 12.70
N GLY A 311 0.53 -2.65 13.02
CA GLY A 311 1.50 -2.90 14.09
C GLY A 311 2.93 -2.52 13.72
N THR A 312 3.20 -2.29 12.43
CA THR A 312 4.51 -1.89 11.91
C THR A 312 4.40 -1.00 10.69
N SER A 313 5.48 -0.29 10.39
CA SER A 313 5.69 0.41 9.11
C SER A 313 7.05 0.00 8.56
N ASN A 314 7.10 -0.37 7.30
CA ASN A 314 8.30 -0.87 6.62
C ASN A 314 8.99 0.22 5.78
N GLY A 315 8.28 1.28 5.44
CA GLY A 315 8.81 2.34 4.58
C GLY A 315 8.00 3.64 4.66
N PRO A 316 8.55 4.71 4.09
CA PRO A 316 7.87 6.01 4.07
C PRO A 316 6.60 6.02 3.20
N GLU A 317 6.40 5.01 2.38
CA GLU A 317 5.21 4.82 1.55
C GLU A 317 4.04 4.20 2.32
N ASP A 318 4.30 3.61 3.49
CA ASP A 318 3.24 3.01 4.29
C ASP A 318 2.41 4.07 4.99
N LYS A 319 1.13 3.77 5.16
CA LYS A 319 0.19 4.50 6.00
C LYS A 319 -0.21 3.62 7.20
N PRO A 320 0.64 3.53 8.23
CA PRO A 320 0.37 2.67 9.38
C PRO A 320 -0.75 3.20 10.28
N PHE A 321 -1.17 4.43 10.11
CA PHE A 321 -2.38 5.04 10.67
C PHE A 321 -3.07 5.86 9.59
N ALA A 322 -4.35 5.62 9.36
CA ALA A 322 -5.19 6.46 8.52
C ALA A 322 -6.65 6.44 8.97
N LEU A 323 -7.27 7.60 8.92
CA LEU A 323 -8.70 7.80 9.11
C LEU A 323 -9.25 8.44 7.83
N ASN A 324 -10.07 7.71 7.08
CA ASN A 324 -10.75 8.25 5.91
C ASN A 324 -12.13 8.75 6.31
N LEU A 325 -12.54 9.88 5.75
CA LEU A 325 -13.79 10.56 6.02
C LEU A 325 -14.58 10.72 4.71
N ALA A 326 -15.89 10.53 4.78
CA ALA A 326 -16.80 10.96 3.73
C ALA A 326 -17.02 12.47 3.87
N GLY A 327 -16.49 13.24 2.93
CA GLY A 327 -16.61 14.70 2.95
C GLY A 327 -17.52 15.22 1.83
N PRO A 328 -18.07 16.44 1.96
CA PRO A 328 -18.92 17.05 0.94
C PRO A 328 -18.20 17.31 -0.40
N ALA A 329 -16.88 17.47 -0.35
CA ALA A 329 -16.03 17.66 -1.54
C ALA A 329 -15.38 16.35 -2.03
N GLY A 330 -15.82 15.19 -1.55
CA GLY A 330 -15.26 13.88 -1.80
C GLY A 330 -14.47 13.32 -0.60
N PRO A 331 -13.80 12.17 -0.78
CA PRO A 331 -13.11 11.50 0.31
C PRO A 331 -11.92 12.32 0.81
N GLN A 332 -11.81 12.42 2.13
CA GLN A 332 -10.72 13.10 2.84
C GLN A 332 -10.00 12.13 3.76
N THR A 333 -8.71 12.36 4.00
CA THR A 333 -7.90 11.48 4.84
C THR A 333 -7.16 12.25 5.93
N VAL A 334 -7.27 11.78 7.17
CA VAL A 334 -6.44 12.19 8.31
C VAL A 334 -5.22 11.27 8.35
N MET A 335 -4.03 11.83 8.48
CA MET A 335 -2.77 11.09 8.49
C MET A 335 -1.89 11.54 9.65
N PHE A 336 -1.10 10.60 10.18
CA PHE A 336 -0.07 10.90 11.16
C PHE A 336 1.31 10.62 10.58
N ASN A 337 2.18 11.63 10.60
CA ASN A 337 3.48 11.60 9.96
C ASN A 337 4.58 12.21 10.84
N PHE A 338 5.81 11.75 10.62
CA PHE A 338 7.03 12.36 11.12
C PHE A 338 7.83 12.95 9.98
N PHE A 339 8.29 14.19 10.14
CA PHE A 339 9.10 14.90 9.16
C PHE A 339 10.34 15.49 9.79
N MET A 340 11.32 15.82 8.97
CA MET A 340 12.39 16.74 9.35
C MET A 340 12.16 18.06 8.65
N ASP A 341 12.20 19.15 9.41
CA ASP A 341 12.22 20.48 8.83
C ASP A 341 13.55 20.69 8.11
N SER A 342 13.50 20.77 6.80
CA SER A 342 14.60 21.14 5.95
C SER A 342 14.28 22.44 5.25
N ARG A 343 14.66 23.57 5.83
CA ARG A 343 14.69 24.88 5.20
C ARG A 343 13.52 25.21 4.27
N GLY A 344 12.34 25.34 4.81
CA GLY A 344 11.16 25.75 4.05
C GLY A 344 10.41 24.62 3.36
N ASP A 345 10.69 23.39 3.73
CA ASP A 345 9.88 22.22 3.36
C ASP A 345 9.57 21.36 4.59
N PRO A 346 8.87 21.91 5.60
CA PRO A 346 8.64 21.26 6.88
C PRO A 346 7.78 19.99 6.78
N TYR A 347 7.09 19.80 5.67
CA TYR A 347 6.19 18.67 5.45
C TYR A 347 6.73 17.65 4.45
N GLY A 348 7.98 17.76 4.02
CA GLY A 348 8.52 16.88 3.01
C GLY A 348 7.73 16.92 1.70
N ASN A 349 7.28 18.11 1.30
CA ASN A 349 6.46 18.30 0.09
C ASN A 349 7.22 17.99 -1.21
N LYS A 350 8.53 17.98 -1.18
CA LYS A 350 9.34 17.52 -2.30
C LYS A 350 9.23 16.02 -2.42
N LYS A 351 8.60 15.57 -3.48
CA LYS A 351 8.64 14.17 -3.87
C LYS A 351 9.97 13.87 -4.57
N VAL A 352 10.61 12.78 -4.19
CA VAL A 352 11.84 12.31 -4.82
C VAL A 352 11.54 11.11 -5.68
N PRO A 353 12.00 11.05 -6.94
CA PRO A 353 11.86 9.86 -7.76
C PRO A 353 12.47 8.63 -7.06
N THR A 354 11.75 7.53 -7.04
CA THR A 354 12.19 6.27 -6.41
C THR A 354 13.01 5.41 -7.36
N GLY A 355 14.00 5.98 -8.01
CA GLY A 355 14.85 5.23 -8.94
C GLY A 355 14.08 4.69 -10.14
N ALA A 356 14.27 3.41 -10.46
CA ALA A 356 13.77 2.79 -11.67
C ALA A 356 12.23 2.68 -11.77
N SER A 357 11.51 2.71 -10.66
CA SER A 357 10.04 2.54 -10.67
C SER A 357 9.26 3.75 -11.17
N GLY A 358 9.87 4.93 -11.26
CA GLY A 358 9.18 6.19 -11.60
C GLY A 358 8.22 6.71 -10.54
N HIS A 359 8.05 5.99 -9.43
CA HIS A 359 7.24 6.43 -8.30
C HIS A 359 7.88 7.61 -7.58
N MET A 360 7.07 8.39 -6.90
CA MET A 360 7.51 9.53 -6.10
C MET A 360 7.34 9.19 -4.61
N LYS A 361 8.40 9.38 -3.82
CA LYS A 361 8.35 9.22 -2.35
C LYS A 361 8.22 10.58 -1.67
N SER A 362 7.44 10.63 -0.61
CA SER A 362 7.46 11.78 0.28
C SER A 362 8.68 11.74 1.21
N HIS A 363 9.04 12.89 1.75
CA HIS A 363 10.20 13.02 2.62
C HIS A 363 9.90 12.71 4.09
N HIS A 364 8.78 12.07 4.41
CA HIS A 364 8.52 11.71 5.79
C HIS A 364 9.41 10.57 6.28
N LEU A 365 9.58 10.53 7.59
CA LEU A 365 10.42 9.57 8.28
C LEU A 365 9.59 8.35 8.70
N VAL A 366 10.24 7.23 8.92
CA VAL A 366 9.60 6.01 9.41
C VAL A 366 9.81 5.92 10.92
N PRO A 367 8.79 6.19 11.75
CA PRO A 367 8.89 6.03 13.19
C PRO A 367 8.78 4.55 13.60
N LEU A 368 9.29 4.23 14.78
CA LEU A 368 8.77 3.10 15.54
C LEU A 368 7.30 3.44 15.88
N LEU A 369 6.35 2.68 15.34
CA LEU A 369 4.93 2.89 15.60
C LEU A 369 4.35 1.63 16.26
N ARG A 370 3.60 1.84 17.35
CA ARG A 370 2.85 0.79 18.04
C ARG A 370 1.47 1.32 18.39
N ALA A 371 0.47 0.45 18.27
CA ALA A 371 -0.91 0.86 18.52
C ALA A 371 -1.75 -0.27 19.10
N VAL A 372 -2.86 0.11 19.72
CA VAL A 372 -3.97 -0.76 20.07
C VAL A 372 -5.25 -0.11 19.59
N GLN A 373 -6.13 -0.89 18.94
CA GLN A 373 -7.41 -0.41 18.40
C GLN A 373 -8.58 -1.20 18.96
N SER A 374 -9.64 -0.50 19.35
CA SER A 374 -10.93 -1.09 19.70
C SER A 374 -12.05 -0.36 18.95
N GLY A 375 -12.58 -1.00 17.91
CA GLY A 375 -13.53 -0.38 17.00
C GLY A 375 -12.99 0.93 16.43
N SER A 376 -13.69 2.02 16.70
CA SER A 376 -13.35 3.37 16.22
C SER A 376 -12.40 4.15 17.15
N GLU A 377 -11.78 3.48 18.11
CA GLU A 377 -10.83 4.08 19.04
C GLU A 377 -9.44 3.49 18.84
N VAL A 378 -8.43 4.37 18.86
CA VAL A 378 -7.02 3.99 18.72
C VAL A 378 -6.21 4.68 19.82
N LEU A 379 -5.33 3.91 20.46
CA LEU A 379 -4.24 4.40 21.29
C LEU A 379 -2.93 4.10 20.54
N LEU A 380 -2.18 5.14 20.20
CA LEU A 380 -1.00 5.06 19.34
C LEU A 380 0.22 5.68 20.01
N LEU A 381 1.35 5.01 19.87
CA LEU A 381 2.68 5.49 20.24
C LEU A 381 3.56 5.50 18.99
N ALA A 382 4.19 6.64 18.75
CA ALA A 382 5.21 6.77 17.72
C ALA A 382 6.51 7.34 18.34
N SER A 383 7.64 6.79 17.94
CA SER A 383 8.95 7.22 18.42
C SER A 383 9.96 7.26 17.28
N TRP A 384 10.73 8.33 17.22
CA TRP A 384 11.87 8.48 16.33
C TRP A 384 13.16 8.17 17.11
N PRO A 385 13.87 7.08 16.80
CA PRO A 385 15.09 6.73 17.50
C PRO A 385 16.28 7.63 17.09
N PRO A 386 17.24 7.88 17.97
CA PRO A 386 18.34 8.82 17.74
C PRO A 386 19.29 8.39 16.60
N GLU A 387 19.44 7.08 16.40
CA GLU A 387 20.28 6.52 15.33
C GLU A 387 19.64 6.55 13.96
N ALA A 388 18.33 6.70 13.88
CA ALA A 388 17.64 6.77 12.60
C ALA A 388 17.99 8.05 11.82
N ARG A 389 18.15 7.93 10.53
CA ARG A 389 18.50 9.03 9.64
C ARG A 389 17.53 9.06 8.47
N PRO A 390 17.16 10.25 8.00
CA PRO A 390 16.37 10.36 6.78
C PRO A 390 17.16 9.78 5.59
N ASN A 391 16.45 9.18 4.65
CA ASN A 391 17.05 8.61 3.43
C ASN A 391 17.59 9.67 2.44
N PHE A 392 17.83 10.91 2.89
CA PHE A 392 18.32 12.00 2.05
C PHE A 392 19.83 12.14 2.15
N LYS A 393 20.50 11.85 1.07
CA LYS A 393 21.95 12.07 0.96
C LYS A 393 22.36 13.54 0.75
N LYS A 394 21.41 14.47 0.56
CA LYS A 394 21.70 15.83 0.12
C LYS A 394 21.31 16.97 1.05
N GLU A 395 20.58 16.72 2.12
CA GLU A 395 20.22 17.78 3.06
C GLU A 395 21.25 17.88 4.17
N THR A 396 22.04 18.92 4.08
CA THR A 396 23.21 19.15 4.91
C THR A 396 22.88 19.66 6.31
N GLN A 397 21.61 19.99 6.62
CA GLN A 397 21.21 20.47 7.95
C GLN A 397 19.72 20.22 8.22
N PRO A 398 19.31 19.07 8.74
CA PRO A 398 18.01 18.95 9.38
C PRO A 398 18.00 19.83 10.64
N VAL A 399 17.02 20.70 10.75
CA VAL A 399 16.95 21.68 11.83
C VAL A 399 16.13 21.15 13.00
N CYS A 400 15.01 20.47 12.72
CA CYS A 400 14.10 19.98 13.74
C CYS A 400 13.34 18.74 13.28
N LEU A 401 13.12 17.80 14.18
CA LEU A 401 12.19 16.70 14.02
C LEU A 401 10.77 17.20 14.31
N LEU A 402 9.85 16.97 13.41
CA LEU A 402 8.45 17.38 13.52
C LEU A 402 7.54 16.16 13.46
N SER A 403 6.46 16.16 14.26
CA SER A 403 5.34 15.26 14.08
C SER A 403 4.11 16.03 13.62
N HIS A 404 3.32 15.43 12.74
CA HIS A 404 2.13 16.05 12.19
C HIS A 404 0.97 15.07 12.20
N LEU A 405 -0.17 15.51 12.75
CA LEU A 405 -1.46 14.91 12.49
C LEU A 405 -2.22 15.83 11.54
N ASP A 406 -2.29 15.42 10.28
CA ASP A 406 -2.88 16.21 9.19
C ASP A 406 -4.38 15.93 9.10
N ILE A 407 -5.19 16.96 9.31
CA ILE A 407 -6.65 16.93 9.30
C ILE A 407 -7.15 17.67 8.05
N PRO A 408 -8.20 17.21 7.36
CA PRO A 408 -8.82 17.96 6.26
C PRO A 408 -9.22 19.38 6.70
N PHE A 409 -8.96 20.35 5.83
CA PHE A 409 -9.29 21.77 6.11
C PHE A 409 -10.78 22.01 6.28
N GLU A 410 -11.62 21.20 5.66
CA GLU A 410 -13.08 21.27 5.74
C GLU A 410 -13.61 20.84 7.13
N ALA A 411 -12.78 20.20 7.94
CA ALA A 411 -13.16 19.83 9.30
C ALA A 411 -13.12 21.08 10.21
N VAL A 412 -14.21 21.33 10.93
CA VAL A 412 -14.26 22.41 11.91
C VAL A 412 -13.57 21.97 13.20
N ALA A 413 -12.51 22.67 13.60
CA ALA A 413 -11.80 22.42 14.84
C ALA A 413 -12.51 23.04 16.06
N TRP A 414 -12.43 22.36 17.22
CA TRP A 414 -13.08 22.76 18.46
C TRP A 414 -12.17 22.52 19.67
N THR A 415 -12.32 23.39 20.67
CA THR A 415 -11.95 23.06 22.06
C THR A 415 -13.08 22.28 22.73
N ALA A 416 -13.01 22.11 24.06
CA ALA A 416 -14.10 21.55 24.86
C ALA A 416 -15.44 22.25 24.61
N ASP A 417 -15.43 23.56 24.51
CA ASP A 417 -16.65 24.39 24.61
C ASP A 417 -17.00 25.14 23.32
N LYS A 418 -16.03 25.53 22.52
CA LYS A 418 -16.23 26.44 21.38
C LYS A 418 -15.44 26.04 20.12
N PRO A 419 -15.90 26.42 18.92
CA PRO A 419 -15.13 26.29 17.71
C PRO A 419 -13.87 27.15 17.78
N LEU A 420 -12.81 26.70 17.09
CA LEU A 420 -11.55 27.38 16.96
C LEU A 420 -11.50 28.12 15.62
N ASP A 421 -11.09 29.37 15.66
CA ASP A 421 -10.73 30.11 14.46
C ASP A 421 -9.27 29.83 14.12
N VAL A 422 -9.04 28.89 13.18
CA VAL A 422 -7.73 28.45 12.73
C VAL A 422 -7.18 29.26 11.56
N THR A 423 -7.78 30.39 11.23
CA THR A 423 -7.26 31.32 10.19
C THR A 423 -6.11 32.16 10.71
N GLN A 424 -5.88 32.16 12.02
CA GLN A 424 -4.87 32.96 12.70
C GLN A 424 -3.60 32.13 13.03
N GLN A 425 -2.65 32.75 13.73
CA GLN A 425 -1.36 32.20 14.20
C GLN A 425 -1.48 30.79 14.84
N PRO A 426 -0.39 30.02 14.87
CA PRO A 426 -0.38 28.73 15.57
C PRO A 426 -0.97 28.80 16.96
N MET A 427 -1.86 27.86 17.29
CA MET A 427 -2.61 27.85 18.56
C MET A 427 -2.18 26.66 19.40
N SER A 428 -1.78 26.92 20.65
CA SER A 428 -1.56 25.84 21.62
C SER A 428 -2.88 25.16 21.97
N LEU A 429 -2.88 23.84 22.04
CA LEU A 429 -4.06 23.06 22.39
C LEU A 429 -4.25 22.99 23.89
N PRO A 430 -5.41 23.42 24.44
CA PRO A 430 -5.73 23.24 25.86
C PRO A 430 -5.67 21.75 26.24
N GLU A 431 -4.98 21.43 27.32
CA GLU A 431 -4.81 20.05 27.82
C GLU A 431 -4.36 19.05 26.73
N ASN A 432 -3.60 19.52 25.71
CA ASN A 432 -3.22 18.73 24.54
C ASN A 432 -4.39 17.99 23.86
N THR A 433 -5.58 18.58 23.90
CA THR A 433 -6.81 17.96 23.39
C THR A 433 -7.49 18.87 22.38
N CYS A 434 -7.96 18.30 21.29
CA CYS A 434 -8.77 18.97 20.29
C CYS A 434 -9.85 18.04 19.73
N PHE A 435 -10.86 18.66 19.16
CA PHE A 435 -11.95 17.97 18.48
C PHE A 435 -12.09 18.51 17.07
N PHE A 436 -12.55 17.64 16.18
CA PHE A 436 -12.87 18.03 14.81
C PHE A 436 -14.23 17.46 14.45
N ARG A 437 -14.95 18.22 13.65
CA ARG A 437 -16.24 17.78 13.11
C ARG A 437 -16.25 17.95 11.59
N MET A 438 -16.66 16.91 10.89
CA MET A 438 -16.93 16.96 9.46
C MET A 438 -18.26 16.27 9.16
N GLY A 439 -19.27 17.06 8.80
CA GLY A 439 -20.64 16.55 8.69
C GLY A 439 -21.16 16.02 10.03
N ASP A 440 -21.58 14.76 10.06
CA ASP A 440 -22.06 14.05 11.24
C ASP A 440 -20.95 13.23 11.95
N VAL A 441 -19.70 13.30 11.46
CA VAL A 441 -18.56 12.62 12.06
C VAL A 441 -17.83 13.54 13.03
N ALA A 442 -17.66 13.06 14.27
CA ALA A 442 -16.86 13.67 15.32
C ALA A 442 -15.53 12.93 15.51
N ILE A 443 -14.46 13.68 15.69
CA ILE A 443 -13.12 13.16 15.99
C ILE A 443 -12.64 13.85 17.27
N GLY A 444 -12.23 13.07 18.28
CA GLY A 444 -11.55 13.57 19.48
C GLY A 444 -10.12 13.07 19.50
N VAL A 445 -9.17 13.94 19.70
CA VAL A 445 -7.74 13.61 19.80
C VAL A 445 -7.18 14.18 21.09
N ARG A 446 -6.47 13.34 21.86
CA ARG A 446 -5.74 13.75 23.06
C ARG A 446 -4.31 13.23 22.99
N PHE A 447 -3.33 14.12 23.01
CA PHE A 447 -1.92 13.77 23.09
C PHE A 447 -1.56 13.49 24.54
N LEU A 448 -1.23 12.23 24.83
CA LEU A 448 -0.98 11.73 26.18
C LEU A 448 0.48 11.94 26.62
N LEU A 449 1.40 11.87 25.64
CA LEU A 449 2.82 12.04 25.83
C LEU A 449 3.41 12.67 24.58
N SER A 450 4.14 13.76 24.74
CA SER A 450 4.96 14.36 23.68
C SER A 450 6.27 14.84 24.29
N LEU A 451 7.37 14.19 23.89
CA LEU A 451 8.72 14.49 24.36
C LEU A 451 9.61 14.83 23.17
N ASP A 452 10.41 15.86 23.33
CA ASP A 452 11.46 16.17 22.37
C ASP A 452 12.66 15.20 22.51
N THR A 453 13.66 15.37 21.65
CA THR A 453 14.87 14.53 21.66
C THR A 453 15.77 14.77 22.89
N ALA A 454 15.53 15.81 23.66
CA ALA A 454 16.16 16.05 24.96
C ALA A 454 15.33 15.46 26.13
N GLY A 455 14.20 14.81 25.85
CA GLY A 455 13.29 14.23 26.85
C GLY A 455 12.41 15.26 27.53
N GLN A 456 12.32 16.50 27.02
CA GLN A 456 11.47 17.54 27.59
C GLN A 456 10.06 17.48 27.02
N PRO A 457 9.04 17.72 27.85
CA PRO A 457 7.66 17.82 27.37
C PRO A 457 7.49 18.94 26.35
N VAL A 458 6.78 18.64 25.27
CA VAL A 458 6.41 19.62 24.23
C VAL A 458 4.91 19.68 24.05
N SER A 459 4.39 20.89 23.82
CA SER A 459 2.96 21.11 23.60
C SER A 459 2.59 20.97 22.13
N ALA A 460 1.40 20.38 21.90
CA ALA A 460 0.79 20.33 20.60
C ALA A 460 0.32 21.71 20.14
N GLN A 461 0.52 22.03 18.89
CA GLN A 461 0.05 23.26 18.26
C GLN A 461 -0.88 22.92 17.07
N LEU A 462 -2.02 23.59 16.98
CA LEU A 462 -2.87 23.55 15.79
C LEU A 462 -2.45 24.65 14.83
N VAL A 463 -2.15 24.28 13.61
CA VAL A 463 -1.66 25.17 12.55
C VAL A 463 -2.58 25.06 11.34
N ASN A 464 -2.90 26.18 10.73
CA ASN A 464 -3.50 26.21 9.39
C ASN A 464 -2.36 26.15 8.36
N ASP A 465 -2.13 24.98 7.80
CA ASP A 465 -1.14 24.81 6.74
C ASP A 465 -1.81 24.71 5.38
N GLY A 466 -1.82 25.83 4.67
CA GLY A 466 -2.44 25.94 3.36
C GLY A 466 -1.72 25.20 2.23
N THR A 467 -0.54 24.60 2.47
CA THR A 467 0.34 24.14 1.38
C THR A 467 0.72 22.67 1.43
N ALA A 468 0.47 21.99 2.55
CA ALA A 468 0.80 20.58 2.69
C ALA A 468 0.11 19.74 1.60
N TRP A 469 0.89 18.95 0.85
CA TRP A 469 0.40 17.98 -0.13
C TRP A 469 -0.49 18.55 -1.23
N LYS A 470 -0.28 19.82 -1.61
CA LYS A 470 -1.15 20.54 -2.56
C LYS A 470 -2.61 20.65 -2.12
N ALA A 471 -2.91 20.40 -0.86
CA ALA A 471 -4.22 20.51 -0.25
C ALA A 471 -4.13 21.40 0.99
N LYS A 472 -5.19 22.14 1.28
CA LYS A 472 -5.30 22.88 2.54
C LYS A 472 -5.51 21.89 3.67
N ARG A 473 -4.74 22.02 4.76
CA ARG A 473 -4.79 21.16 5.93
C ARG A 473 -4.82 21.95 7.22
N LEU A 474 -5.52 21.41 8.21
CA LEU A 474 -5.31 21.72 9.61
C LEU A 474 -4.33 20.70 10.15
N THR A 475 -3.27 21.14 10.79
CA THR A 475 -2.21 20.25 11.24
C THR A 475 -2.01 20.41 12.73
N VAL A 476 -2.07 19.32 13.49
CA VAL A 476 -1.60 19.29 14.87
C VAL A 476 -0.13 18.88 14.85
N THR A 477 0.74 19.80 15.25
CA THR A 477 2.19 19.62 15.14
C THR A 477 2.89 19.67 16.49
N HIS A 478 4.01 18.93 16.59
CA HIS A 478 4.97 19.02 17.67
C HIS A 478 6.36 19.25 17.11
N SER A 479 7.09 20.21 17.70
CA SER A 479 8.52 20.39 17.43
C SER A 479 9.31 19.54 18.42
N LEU A 480 9.98 18.50 17.96
CA LEU A 480 10.60 17.46 18.78
C LEU A 480 12.12 17.62 18.91
N GLY A 481 12.65 18.80 18.57
CA GLY A 481 14.07 19.12 18.75
C GLY A 481 14.99 18.59 17.66
N ALA A 482 16.29 18.77 17.86
CA ALA A 482 17.31 18.36 16.92
C ALA A 482 17.46 16.84 16.85
N PRO A 483 17.57 16.23 15.65
CA PRO A 483 17.80 14.81 15.55
C PRO A 483 19.20 14.42 16.03
N GLY A 484 19.30 13.23 16.62
CA GLY A 484 20.57 12.62 17.02
C GLY A 484 20.95 12.79 18.51
N GLU A 485 20.18 13.54 19.30
CA GLU A 485 20.43 13.72 20.75
C GLU A 485 19.69 12.66 21.60
N GLY A 486 18.48 12.31 21.22
CA GLY A 486 17.65 11.34 21.92
C GLY A 486 16.45 10.94 21.08
N ARG A 487 15.41 10.42 21.73
CA ARG A 487 14.19 9.95 21.08
C ARG A 487 13.12 11.04 21.06
N GLY A 488 12.63 11.39 19.88
CA GLY A 488 11.36 12.11 19.76
C GLY A 488 10.21 11.12 20.01
N ILE A 489 9.25 11.46 20.87
CA ILE A 489 8.12 10.59 21.23
C ILE A 489 6.82 11.38 21.10
N VAL A 490 5.81 10.77 20.45
CA VAL A 490 4.44 11.27 20.46
C VAL A 490 3.48 10.10 20.68
N ALA A 491 2.59 10.23 21.65
CA ALA A 491 1.54 9.27 21.89
C ALA A 491 0.19 9.97 22.01
N PHE A 492 -0.83 9.43 21.38
CA PHE A 492 -2.18 9.99 21.44
C PHE A 492 -3.27 8.92 21.48
N ALA A 493 -4.40 9.31 22.03
CA ALA A 493 -5.67 8.60 21.90
C ALA A 493 -6.56 9.34 20.92
N ILE A 494 -7.19 8.61 20.02
CA ILE A 494 -8.20 9.13 19.09
C ILE A 494 -9.47 8.30 19.18
N ARG A 495 -10.62 8.98 19.15
CA ARG A 495 -11.94 8.38 19.09
C ARG A 495 -12.71 9.03 17.96
N VAL A 496 -13.40 8.22 17.15
CA VAL A 496 -14.25 8.69 16.06
C VAL A 496 -15.66 8.15 16.26
N GLN A 497 -16.66 8.98 16.01
CA GLN A 497 -18.07 8.59 16.07
C GLN A 497 -18.85 9.29 14.97
N GLU A 498 -19.79 8.58 14.35
CA GLU A 498 -20.64 9.08 13.28
C GLU A 498 -22.11 9.16 13.72
N GLY A 499 -22.97 9.80 12.91
CA GLY A 499 -24.38 9.92 13.16
C GLY A 499 -24.73 10.96 14.24
N LEU A 500 -23.85 11.95 14.46
CA LEU A 500 -24.03 12.94 15.52
C LEU A 500 -24.61 14.25 15.01
N ASP A 501 -25.70 14.68 15.64
CA ASP A 501 -26.17 16.05 15.58
C ASP A 501 -25.36 16.98 16.53
N ASP A 502 -25.76 18.23 16.69
CA ASP A 502 -25.05 19.20 17.54
C ASP A 502 -25.04 18.78 19.01
N SER A 503 -26.15 18.22 19.50
CA SER A 503 -26.28 17.76 20.89
C SER A 503 -25.41 16.51 21.13
N GLY A 504 -25.42 15.59 20.19
CA GLY A 504 -24.58 14.41 20.17
C GLY A 504 -23.08 14.75 20.13
N PHE A 505 -22.70 15.73 19.30
CA PHE A 505 -21.31 16.20 19.27
C PHE A 505 -20.89 16.85 20.59
N ALA A 506 -21.75 17.63 21.22
CA ALA A 506 -21.46 18.18 22.55
C ALA A 506 -21.34 17.09 23.63
N ALA A 507 -22.18 16.05 23.57
CA ALA A 507 -22.08 14.90 24.46
C ALA A 507 -20.78 14.08 24.21
N PHE A 508 -20.42 13.88 22.96
CA PHE A 508 -19.17 13.24 22.56
C PHE A 508 -17.95 13.93 23.17
N ARG A 509 -17.86 15.26 23.05
CA ARG A 509 -16.73 16.03 23.62
C ARG A 509 -16.64 15.86 25.13
N ARG A 510 -17.78 16.00 25.86
CA ARG A 510 -17.81 15.80 27.32
C ARG A 510 -17.39 14.38 27.72
N SER A 511 -17.89 13.37 27.03
CA SER A 511 -17.52 11.97 27.28
C SER A 511 -16.04 11.72 27.04
N PHE A 512 -15.49 12.24 25.96
CA PHE A 512 -14.06 12.09 25.66
C PHE A 512 -13.17 12.78 26.69
N LEU A 513 -13.56 13.99 27.13
CA LEU A 513 -12.81 14.73 28.16
C LEU A 513 -12.86 14.04 29.53
N SER A 514 -13.96 13.39 29.87
CA SER A 514 -14.08 12.65 31.13
C SER A 514 -13.33 11.32 31.16
N SER A 515 -12.85 10.82 30.02
CA SER A 515 -12.06 9.59 29.92
C SER A 515 -10.76 9.75 30.72
N LYS A 516 -10.50 8.81 31.65
CA LYS A 516 -9.24 8.77 32.39
C LYS A 516 -8.13 8.32 31.45
N THR A 517 -7.01 9.02 31.53
CA THR A 517 -5.82 8.72 30.72
C THR A 517 -4.60 8.66 31.61
N SER A 518 -3.61 7.86 31.22
CA SER A 518 -2.31 7.81 31.85
C SER A 518 -1.22 7.63 30.82
N ALA A 519 -0.12 8.33 30.98
CA ALA A 519 1.11 8.15 30.23
C ALA A 519 2.30 8.23 31.15
N VAL A 520 3.15 7.21 31.13
CA VAL A 520 4.36 7.13 31.95
C VAL A 520 5.52 6.73 31.05
N ASN A 521 6.62 7.46 31.16
CA ASN A 521 7.87 7.14 30.48
C ASN A 521 8.94 6.85 31.52
N GLU A 522 9.37 5.60 31.63
CA GLU A 522 10.39 5.11 32.57
C GLU A 522 11.54 4.49 31.79
N GLY A 523 12.59 5.27 31.59
CA GLY A 523 13.74 4.84 30.77
C GLY A 523 13.36 4.52 29.33
N ASN A 524 13.42 3.25 28.94
CA ASN A 524 13.02 2.80 27.60
C ASN A 524 11.56 2.33 27.54
N VAL A 525 10.84 2.29 28.66
CA VAL A 525 9.47 1.77 28.66
C VAL A 525 8.46 2.91 28.73
N VAL A 526 7.57 2.95 27.73
CA VAL A 526 6.41 3.83 27.72
C VAL A 526 5.17 3.02 28.02
N ARG A 527 4.39 3.45 29.02
CA ARG A 527 3.10 2.88 29.39
C ARG A 527 1.99 3.88 29.16
N LEU A 528 1.02 3.49 28.36
CA LEU A 528 -0.12 4.32 27.99
C LEU A 528 -1.42 3.64 28.38
N SER A 529 -2.40 4.42 28.80
CA SER A 529 -3.77 3.93 28.90
C SER A 529 -4.80 5.04 28.72
N THR A 530 -5.99 4.65 28.26
CA THR A 530 -7.17 5.52 28.15
C THR A 530 -8.45 4.71 28.40
N ASP A 531 -9.44 5.33 29.03
CA ASP A 531 -10.78 4.74 29.06
C ASP A 531 -11.42 4.85 27.67
N GLY A 532 -11.80 3.72 27.11
CA GLY A 532 -12.49 3.62 25.83
C GLY A 532 -13.99 3.30 25.99
N LEU A 533 -14.71 3.28 24.89
CA LEU A 533 -16.16 3.00 24.84
C LEU A 533 -16.48 1.56 25.29
N LYS A 534 -15.61 0.61 25.02
CA LYS A 534 -15.77 -0.82 25.36
C LYS A 534 -14.94 -1.25 26.57
N GLY A 535 -14.26 -0.32 27.23
CA GLY A 535 -13.36 -0.59 28.35
C GLY A 535 -12.01 0.10 28.19
N LYS A 536 -11.08 -0.21 29.08
CA LYS A 536 -9.76 0.40 29.11
C LYS A 536 -8.90 -0.11 27.96
N LEU A 537 -8.28 0.81 27.21
CA LEU A 537 -7.18 0.52 26.30
C LEU A 537 -5.85 0.75 27.01
N SER A 538 -4.91 -0.19 26.88
CA SER A 538 -3.55 -0.08 27.42
C SER A 538 -2.51 -0.54 26.42
N LEU A 539 -1.36 0.14 26.40
CA LEU A 539 -0.23 -0.16 25.52
C LEU A 539 1.07 0.15 26.27
N ASP A 540 1.86 -0.88 26.55
CA ASP A 540 3.18 -0.77 27.13
C ASP A 540 4.23 -1.22 26.11
N VAL A 541 5.23 -0.38 25.83
CA VAL A 541 6.22 -0.62 24.78
C VAL A 541 7.63 -0.36 25.31
N ASP A 542 8.52 -1.28 25.02
CA ASP A 542 9.96 -1.07 25.13
C ASP A 542 10.48 -0.38 23.87
N LEU A 543 10.87 0.87 23.97
CA LEU A 543 11.35 1.68 22.84
C LEU A 543 12.72 1.23 22.31
N ALA A 544 13.53 0.51 23.11
CA ALA A 544 14.84 0.05 22.67
C ALA A 544 14.70 -1.13 21.69
N THR A 545 13.77 -2.05 21.98
CA THR A 545 13.52 -3.24 21.16
C THR A 545 12.33 -3.07 20.20
N GLY A 546 11.45 -2.13 20.49
CA GLY A 546 10.16 -1.96 19.82
C GLY A 546 9.13 -3.03 20.22
N GLN A 547 9.41 -3.83 21.26
CA GLN A 547 8.51 -4.89 21.71
C GLN A 547 7.30 -4.30 22.45
N ILE A 548 6.12 -4.83 22.16
CA ILE A 548 4.91 -4.59 22.95
C ILE A 548 4.99 -5.49 24.18
N LEU A 549 5.14 -4.90 25.36
CA LEU A 549 5.19 -5.62 26.64
C LEU A 549 3.79 -5.98 27.14
N ARG A 550 2.81 -5.12 26.84
CA ARG A 550 1.41 -5.30 27.20
C ARG A 550 0.52 -4.56 26.20
N SER A 551 -0.55 -5.22 25.78
CA SER A 551 -1.63 -4.62 24.99
C SER A 551 -2.96 -5.17 25.49
N GLU A 552 -3.88 -4.29 25.92
CA GLU A 552 -5.18 -4.69 26.45
C GLU A 552 -6.31 -3.83 25.86
N GLY A 553 -7.49 -4.42 25.80
CA GLY A 553 -8.73 -3.77 25.33
C GLY A 553 -8.84 -3.67 23.82
N GLY A 554 -7.82 -4.04 23.07
CA GLY A 554 -7.86 -4.03 21.62
C GLY A 554 -8.64 -5.21 21.02
N ASP A 555 -9.35 -4.96 19.93
CA ASP A 555 -10.07 -6.02 19.20
C ASP A 555 -9.12 -7.02 18.53
N HIS A 556 -7.83 -6.67 18.37
CA HIS A 556 -6.79 -7.58 17.87
C HIS A 556 -6.39 -8.69 18.87
N SER A 557 -6.75 -8.57 20.16
CA SER A 557 -6.61 -9.67 21.13
C SER A 557 -7.50 -10.88 20.80
N LEU A 558 -8.44 -10.71 19.86
CA LEU A 558 -9.28 -11.78 19.31
C LEU A 558 -8.58 -12.54 18.15
N GLN A 559 -7.26 -12.45 18.03
CA GLN A 559 -6.45 -12.99 16.92
C GLN A 559 -6.42 -14.52 16.89
N ILE A 560 -7.48 -15.15 16.46
CA ILE A 560 -7.50 -16.60 16.22
C ILE A 560 -7.13 -16.95 14.77
N ALA A 561 -7.21 -15.97 13.85
CA ALA A 561 -7.12 -16.21 12.42
C ALA A 561 -6.28 -15.18 11.67
N PRO A 562 -5.60 -15.56 10.56
CA PRO A 562 -4.80 -14.64 9.76
C PRO A 562 -5.59 -13.49 9.16
N MET A 563 -6.85 -13.71 8.78
CA MET A 563 -7.74 -12.70 8.22
C MET A 563 -9.17 -12.93 8.74
N SER A 564 -9.73 -11.91 9.35
CA SER A 564 -11.08 -11.98 9.93
C SER A 564 -11.88 -10.70 9.77
N VAL A 565 -13.20 -10.88 9.73
CA VAL A 565 -14.18 -9.78 9.83
C VAL A 565 -15.06 -10.06 11.04
N ASN A 566 -15.16 -9.11 11.96
CA ASN A 566 -15.92 -9.24 13.23
C ASN A 566 -15.56 -10.53 14.02
N GLY A 567 -14.30 -10.94 13.97
CA GLY A 567 -13.79 -12.15 14.63
C GLY A 567 -14.01 -13.45 13.85
N SER A 568 -14.71 -13.43 12.72
CA SER A 568 -14.90 -14.62 11.87
C SER A 568 -13.79 -14.72 10.83
N GLU A 569 -13.09 -15.84 10.83
CA GLU A 569 -12.04 -16.14 9.85
C GLU A 569 -12.64 -16.42 8.47
N TYR A 570 -12.00 -15.94 7.40
CA TYR A 570 -12.50 -16.16 6.03
C TYR A 570 -11.45 -16.67 5.03
N SER A 571 -10.17 -16.53 5.31
CA SER A 571 -9.12 -16.81 4.33
C SER A 571 -8.93 -18.29 4.06
N LYS A 572 -9.05 -19.13 5.09
CA LYS A 572 -8.82 -20.58 4.98
C LYS A 572 -9.83 -21.25 4.06
N GLY A 573 -11.12 -20.95 4.26
CA GLY A 573 -12.18 -21.54 3.42
C GLY A 573 -12.02 -21.19 1.94
N LEU A 574 -11.53 -19.99 1.62
CA LEU A 574 -11.23 -19.56 0.25
C LEU A 574 -10.03 -20.31 -0.34
N LEU A 575 -8.93 -20.40 0.40
CA LEU A 575 -7.71 -21.06 -0.07
C LEU A 575 -7.88 -22.57 -0.20
N ASP A 576 -8.66 -23.19 0.68
CA ASP A 576 -8.99 -24.63 0.61
C ASP A 576 -10.06 -24.96 -0.45
N GLY A 577 -10.68 -23.94 -1.07
CA GLY A 577 -11.75 -24.12 -2.07
C GLY A 577 -13.10 -24.55 -1.47
N GLN A 578 -13.29 -24.41 -0.15
CA GLN A 578 -14.51 -24.75 0.56
C GLN A 578 -15.57 -23.66 0.48
N SER A 579 -15.18 -22.43 0.19
CA SER A 579 -16.06 -21.27 0.04
C SER A 579 -15.66 -20.44 -1.18
N ALA A 580 -16.64 -19.80 -1.81
CA ALA A 580 -16.43 -18.81 -2.88
C ALA A 580 -16.44 -17.37 -2.35
N VAL A 581 -17.03 -17.14 -1.16
CA VAL A 581 -17.19 -15.84 -0.51
C VAL A 581 -16.71 -15.98 0.93
N GLY A 582 -15.82 -15.06 1.34
CA GLY A 582 -15.07 -15.21 2.58
C GLY A 582 -15.85 -14.87 3.85
N PHE A 583 -16.61 -13.78 3.91
CA PHE A 583 -17.21 -13.27 5.15
C PHE A 583 -18.67 -12.83 4.97
#